data_3293482a68dbcf29da8e39f05aa82e9f
#
_entry.id   3293482a68dbcf29da8e39f05aa82e9f
#
_cell.length_a   1.000
_cell.length_b   1.000
_cell.length_c   1.000
_cell.angle_alpha   90.00
_cell.angle_beta   90.00
_cell.angle_gamma   90.00
#
_symmetry.space_group_name_H-M   'P 1'
#
loop_
_entity.id
_entity.type
_entity.pdbx_description
1 polymer ?
#
loop_
_entity_poly.entity_id
_entity_poly.type
_entity_poly.pdbx_seq_one_letter_code
_entity_poly.pdbx_strand_id
1 'polypeptide(L)'
;LRLNDGRCDTAGRFWAGSVITPRTAPDAALWCLQADASSATGYRVRYMAGDNFTANGLAFSPDNRTMYWSNTPEHRIDQFDFDVATGEITNRRPWVKFDRKMEGQPYGGRPDGAAVDVEGNYWVAMYEGACVLQLSPTGEVLQRIAVPVQCPTMVCFGGDDLRTLYITSAR
;
A
#
# COMPACT_ATOMS: atom_id res chain seq x y z
N LEU A 1 6.29 -0.28 -18.20
CA LEU A 1 6.63 -0.22 -16.78
C LEU A 1 6.64 1.23 -16.32
N ARG A 2 5.99 1.55 -15.21
CA ARG A 2 6.12 2.81 -14.47
C ARG A 2 6.02 2.55 -12.98
N LEU A 3 6.55 3.44 -12.15
CA LEU A 3 6.28 3.44 -10.72
C LEU A 3 4.82 3.84 -10.48
N ASN A 4 4.22 3.33 -9.44
CA ASN A 4 2.83 3.56 -9.08
C ASN A 4 2.72 4.14 -7.67
N ASP A 5 2.75 3.33 -6.65
CA ASP A 5 2.71 3.77 -5.26
C ASP A 5 4.10 3.70 -4.62
N GLY A 6 4.37 4.57 -3.65
CA GLY A 6 5.64 4.59 -2.96
C GLY A 6 5.59 5.32 -1.62
N ARG A 7 6.53 4.95 -0.73
CA ARG A 7 6.64 5.50 0.62
C ARG A 7 8.08 5.42 1.14
N CYS A 8 8.47 6.37 1.98
CA CYS A 8 9.69 6.25 2.76
C CYS A 8 9.44 5.43 4.03
N ASP A 9 10.40 4.60 4.40
CA ASP A 9 10.46 4.02 5.75
C ASP A 9 11.12 5.00 6.74
N THR A 10 11.10 4.64 8.02
CA THR A 10 11.66 5.48 9.09
C THR A 10 13.18 5.57 9.07
N ALA A 11 13.88 4.70 8.31
CA ALA A 11 15.32 4.78 8.07
C ALA A 11 15.68 5.64 6.84
N GLY A 12 14.68 6.25 6.18
CA GLY A 12 14.88 7.17 5.05
C GLY A 12 15.08 6.48 3.71
N ARG A 13 14.82 5.17 3.58
CA ARG A 13 14.80 4.48 2.29
C ARG A 13 13.47 4.74 1.59
N PHE A 14 13.52 4.97 0.28
CA PHE A 14 12.32 5.10 -0.53
C PHE A 14 11.94 3.76 -1.15
N TRP A 15 10.72 3.33 -0.89
CA TRP A 15 10.13 2.12 -1.43
C TRP A 15 9.13 2.49 -2.51
N ALA A 16 9.17 1.82 -3.65
CA ALA A 16 8.26 2.08 -4.75
C ALA A 16 7.82 0.78 -5.42
N GLY A 17 6.53 0.66 -5.58
CA GLY A 17 5.92 -0.40 -6.37
C GLY A 17 5.69 0.04 -7.81
N SER A 18 5.70 -0.92 -8.74
CA SER A 18 5.49 -0.65 -10.15
C SER A 18 4.13 -1.14 -10.66
N VAL A 19 3.81 -0.74 -11.89
CA VAL A 19 2.72 -1.28 -12.70
C VAL A 19 3.19 -1.44 -14.14
N ILE A 20 2.76 -2.52 -14.78
CA ILE A 20 3.00 -2.78 -16.20
C ILE A 20 1.68 -2.75 -16.95
N THR A 21 1.63 -2.10 -18.09
CA THR A 21 0.45 -2.05 -18.95
C THR A 21 0.79 -2.70 -20.30
N PRO A 22 -0.05 -3.60 -20.82
CA PRO A 22 -1.27 -4.13 -20.22
C PRO A 22 -1.00 -5.06 -19.03
N ARG A 23 -1.97 -5.17 -18.09
CA ARG A 23 -1.86 -5.97 -16.86
C ARG A 23 -2.20 -7.44 -17.13
N THR A 24 -1.45 -8.09 -18.01
CA THR A 24 -1.71 -9.48 -18.45
C THR A 24 -0.98 -10.52 -17.61
N ALA A 25 0.06 -10.11 -16.90
CA ALA A 25 0.85 -10.96 -16.03
C ALA A 25 1.24 -10.20 -14.74
N PRO A 26 1.55 -10.91 -13.64
CA PRO A 26 1.92 -10.30 -12.35
C PRO A 26 3.38 -9.82 -12.33
N ASP A 27 3.78 -9.05 -13.34
CA ASP A 27 5.17 -8.62 -13.56
C ASP A 27 5.55 -7.33 -12.80
N ALA A 28 4.62 -6.75 -12.05
CA ALA A 28 4.91 -5.59 -11.22
C ALA A 28 5.74 -5.99 -10.00
N ALA A 29 6.65 -5.10 -9.61
CA ALA A 29 7.66 -5.35 -8.59
C ALA A 29 7.70 -4.24 -7.55
N LEU A 30 8.25 -4.57 -6.38
CA LEU A 30 8.61 -3.65 -5.31
C LEU A 30 10.11 -3.43 -5.31
N TRP A 31 10.50 -2.17 -5.23
CA TRP A 31 11.88 -1.70 -5.24
C TRP A 31 12.17 -0.89 -3.99
N CYS A 32 13.37 -0.99 -3.47
CA CYS A 32 13.89 -0.16 -2.38
C CYS A 32 15.10 0.65 -2.89
N LEU A 33 14.99 1.97 -2.79
CA LEU A 33 16.05 2.93 -3.07
C LEU A 33 16.67 3.41 -1.77
N GLN A 34 17.96 3.25 -1.63
CA GLN A 34 18.75 3.65 -0.45
C GLN A 34 19.92 4.51 -0.86
N ALA A 35 20.22 5.55 -0.09
CA ALA A 35 21.44 6.32 -0.27
C ALA A 35 22.68 5.41 -0.10
N ASP A 36 23.65 5.56 -1.01
CA ASP A 36 24.89 4.78 -1.00
C ASP A 36 26.03 5.65 -1.54
N ALA A 37 26.82 6.21 -0.65
CA ALA A 37 27.94 7.09 -1.02
C ALA A 37 29.06 6.37 -1.78
N SER A 38 29.09 5.03 -1.77
CA SER A 38 30.05 4.24 -2.54
C SER A 38 29.62 3.99 -3.99
N SER A 39 28.32 4.24 -4.29
CA SER A 39 27.78 4.11 -5.65
C SER A 39 28.09 5.35 -6.48
N ALA A 40 28.42 5.17 -7.76
CA ALA A 40 28.62 6.26 -8.70
C ALA A 40 27.40 7.17 -8.89
N THR A 41 26.18 6.67 -8.59
CA THR A 41 24.91 7.41 -8.66
C THR A 41 24.49 8.01 -7.32
N GLY A 42 25.20 7.71 -6.23
CA GLY A 42 24.80 8.09 -4.86
C GLY A 42 23.72 7.22 -4.24
N TYR A 43 23.22 6.20 -4.96
CA TYR A 43 22.15 5.33 -4.48
C TYR A 43 22.40 3.86 -4.84
N ARG A 44 21.74 2.99 -4.07
CA ARG A 44 21.55 1.58 -4.40
C ARG A 44 20.06 1.31 -4.58
N VAL A 45 19.71 0.62 -5.67
CA VAL A 45 18.34 0.13 -5.91
C VAL A 45 18.34 -1.38 -5.69
N ARG A 46 17.41 -1.87 -4.87
CA ARG A 46 17.23 -3.30 -4.62
C ARG A 46 15.85 -3.73 -5.11
N TYR A 47 15.79 -4.85 -5.82
CA TYR A 47 14.55 -5.59 -6.05
C TYR A 47 14.16 -6.31 -4.76
N MET A 48 12.95 -6.14 -4.29
CA MET A 48 12.50 -6.64 -3.00
C MET A 48 11.45 -7.75 -3.13
N ALA A 49 10.48 -7.58 -4.03
CA ALA A 49 9.42 -8.55 -4.26
C ALA A 49 8.80 -8.38 -5.65
N GLY A 50 8.20 -9.42 -6.17
CA GLY A 50 7.41 -9.43 -7.42
C GLY A 50 6.04 -10.05 -7.22
N ASP A 51 5.50 -10.65 -8.29
CA ASP A 51 4.20 -11.32 -8.29
C ASP A 51 3.07 -10.38 -7.86
N ASN A 52 2.97 -9.26 -8.57
CA ASN A 52 1.93 -8.25 -8.39
C ASN A 52 1.50 -7.71 -9.77
N PHE A 53 0.24 -7.31 -9.92
CA PHE A 53 -0.27 -6.68 -11.16
C PHE A 53 -0.22 -5.17 -11.10
N THR A 54 -0.51 -4.60 -9.93
CA THR A 54 -0.47 -3.17 -9.66
C THR A 54 -0.16 -2.98 -8.18
N ALA A 55 1.05 -2.56 -7.92
CA ALA A 55 1.55 -2.33 -6.58
C ALA A 55 0.94 -1.06 -5.98
N ASN A 56 0.27 -1.21 -4.85
CA ASN A 56 -0.40 -0.15 -4.10
C ASN A 56 -0.32 -0.39 -2.59
N GLY A 57 -0.89 0.53 -1.81
CA GLY A 57 -1.13 0.38 -0.38
C GLY A 57 0.13 0.14 0.44
N LEU A 58 1.26 0.67 -0.01
CA LEU A 58 2.53 0.49 0.67
C LEU A 58 2.53 1.29 1.98
N ALA A 59 2.67 0.58 3.09
CA ALA A 59 2.72 1.18 4.42
C ALA A 59 3.54 0.33 5.39
N PHE A 60 3.97 0.94 6.49
CA PHE A 60 4.74 0.29 7.55
C PHE A 60 4.02 0.45 8.88
N SER A 61 4.09 -0.58 9.73
CA SER A 61 3.58 -0.50 11.10
C SER A 61 4.39 0.49 11.95
N PRO A 62 3.80 1.11 12.99
CA PRO A 62 4.52 2.08 13.85
C PRO A 62 5.73 1.48 14.56
N ASP A 63 5.72 0.17 14.84
CA ASP A 63 6.83 -0.54 15.46
C ASP A 63 7.93 -0.95 14.47
N ASN A 64 7.76 -0.62 13.17
CA ASN A 64 8.67 -0.95 12.07
C ASN A 64 8.96 -2.46 11.90
N ARG A 65 8.00 -3.31 12.23
CA ARG A 65 8.13 -4.76 12.12
C ARG A 65 7.28 -5.38 11.01
N THR A 66 6.30 -4.62 10.49
CA THR A 66 5.40 -5.08 9.43
C THR A 66 5.39 -4.10 8.28
N MET A 67 5.52 -4.61 7.07
CA MET A 67 5.25 -3.89 5.83
C MET A 67 3.99 -4.46 5.18
N TYR A 68 3.13 -3.58 4.67
CA TYR A 68 1.93 -3.92 3.93
C TYR A 68 2.11 -3.57 2.45
N TRP A 69 1.54 -4.38 1.57
CA TRP A 69 1.59 -4.17 0.14
C TRP A 69 0.35 -4.73 -0.57
N SER A 70 -0.38 -3.88 -1.27
CA SER A 70 -1.61 -4.27 -1.97
C SER A 70 -1.34 -4.75 -3.39
N ASN A 71 -2.09 -5.76 -3.82
CA ASN A 71 -2.26 -6.14 -5.21
C ASN A 71 -3.70 -5.80 -5.62
N THR A 72 -3.88 -4.61 -6.18
CA THR A 72 -5.21 -4.03 -6.44
C THR A 72 -6.09 -4.92 -7.33
N PRO A 73 -5.62 -5.46 -8.48
CA PRO A 73 -6.42 -6.35 -9.31
C PRO A 73 -6.78 -7.68 -8.64
N GLU A 74 -5.95 -8.13 -7.68
CA GLU A 74 -6.21 -9.35 -6.92
C GLU A 74 -7.10 -9.13 -5.68
N HIS A 75 -7.51 -7.88 -5.40
CA HIS A 75 -8.30 -7.51 -4.23
C HIS A 75 -7.65 -7.94 -2.91
N ARG A 76 -6.31 -7.93 -2.85
CA ARG A 76 -5.53 -8.50 -1.76
C ARG A 76 -4.54 -7.50 -1.20
N ILE A 77 -4.37 -7.56 0.11
CA ILE A 77 -3.26 -6.92 0.83
C ILE A 77 -2.40 -8.03 1.40
N ASP A 78 -1.10 -7.98 1.15
CA ASP A 78 -0.11 -8.87 1.74
C ASP A 78 0.61 -8.16 2.89
N GLN A 79 1.07 -8.94 3.86
CA GLN A 79 2.02 -8.53 4.89
C GLN A 79 3.39 -9.16 4.65
N PHE A 80 4.42 -8.45 5.09
CA PHE A 80 5.78 -8.95 5.23
C PHE A 80 6.28 -8.67 6.64
N ASP A 81 7.14 -9.53 7.17
CA ASP A 81 7.99 -9.18 8.29
C ASP A 81 9.04 -8.20 7.79
N PHE A 82 9.22 -7.09 8.49
CA PHE A 82 10.11 -6.00 8.09
C PHE A 82 11.17 -5.76 9.15
N ASP A 83 12.43 -5.69 8.72
CA ASP A 83 13.56 -5.27 9.54
C ASP A 83 14.00 -3.87 9.12
N VAL A 84 13.69 -2.88 9.94
CA VAL A 84 14.05 -1.49 9.66
C VAL A 84 15.56 -1.23 9.70
N ALA A 85 16.35 -2.04 10.43
CA ALA A 85 17.79 -1.85 10.49
C ALA A 85 18.47 -2.19 9.15
N THR A 86 18.04 -3.25 8.50
CA THR A 86 18.61 -3.75 7.24
C THR A 86 17.80 -3.36 6.01
N GLY A 87 16.50 -3.08 6.17
CA GLY A 87 15.53 -2.92 5.08
C GLY A 87 15.23 -4.25 4.39
N GLU A 88 15.35 -5.37 5.09
CA GLU A 88 14.92 -6.67 4.56
C GLU A 88 13.44 -6.90 4.84
N ILE A 89 12.78 -7.59 3.91
CA ILE A 89 11.42 -8.07 4.03
C ILE A 89 11.39 -9.59 3.83
N THR A 90 10.66 -10.28 4.68
CA THR A 90 10.55 -11.75 4.65
C THR A 90 9.11 -12.18 4.92
N ASN A 91 8.84 -13.47 4.84
CA ASN A 91 7.57 -14.08 5.24
C ASN A 91 6.33 -13.41 4.62
N ARG A 92 6.38 -13.16 3.29
CA ARG A 92 5.20 -12.65 2.57
C ARG A 92 4.01 -13.58 2.78
N ARG A 93 2.88 -13.01 3.20
CA ARG A 93 1.65 -13.74 3.43
C ARG A 93 0.42 -12.88 3.10
N PRO A 94 -0.66 -13.46 2.56
CA PRO A 94 -1.94 -12.77 2.46
C PRO A 94 -2.42 -12.35 3.86
N TRP A 95 -2.85 -11.09 3.97
CA TRP A 95 -3.39 -10.55 5.23
C TRP A 95 -4.89 -10.31 5.14
N VAL A 96 -5.34 -9.52 4.15
CA VAL A 96 -6.76 -9.27 3.89
C VAL A 96 -7.06 -9.49 2.42
N LYS A 97 -8.21 -10.10 2.13
CA LYS A 97 -8.75 -10.28 0.79
C LYS A 97 -10.18 -9.77 0.76
N PHE A 98 -10.49 -8.97 -0.25
CA PHE A 98 -11.81 -8.41 -0.48
C PHE A 98 -12.53 -9.15 -1.61
N ASP A 99 -13.86 -9.07 -1.61
CA ASP A 99 -14.68 -9.67 -2.65
C ASP A 99 -14.43 -9.03 -4.00
N ARG A 100 -14.41 -9.85 -5.03
CA ARG A 100 -14.32 -9.38 -6.42
C ARG A 100 -15.67 -8.82 -6.86
N LYS A 101 -15.61 -7.87 -7.81
CA LYS A 101 -16.80 -7.30 -8.43
C LYS A 101 -17.60 -8.39 -9.14
N MET A 102 -18.87 -8.51 -8.79
CA MET A 102 -19.84 -9.40 -9.48
C MET A 102 -21.00 -8.57 -10.01
N GLU A 103 -21.49 -8.93 -11.18
CA GLU A 103 -22.62 -8.24 -11.78
C GLU A 103 -23.87 -8.32 -10.91
N GLY A 104 -24.56 -7.19 -10.75
CA GLY A 104 -25.79 -7.09 -9.95
C GLY A 104 -25.59 -7.18 -8.44
N GLN A 105 -24.36 -7.24 -7.94
CA GLN A 105 -24.07 -7.29 -6.50
C GLN A 105 -23.44 -5.98 -6.01
N PRO A 106 -23.68 -5.59 -4.74
CA PRO A 106 -22.94 -4.49 -4.13
C PRO A 106 -21.43 -4.76 -4.19
N TYR A 107 -20.65 -3.71 -4.49
CA TYR A 107 -19.21 -3.84 -4.60
C TYR A 107 -18.50 -2.89 -3.64
N GLY A 108 -17.68 -3.44 -2.78
CA GLY A 108 -16.93 -2.69 -1.76
C GLY A 108 -15.66 -1.99 -2.25
N GLY A 109 -15.28 -2.21 -3.52
CA GLY A 109 -14.04 -1.69 -4.07
C GLY A 109 -12.86 -2.64 -3.92
N ARG A 110 -11.68 -2.16 -4.30
CA ARG A 110 -10.40 -2.87 -4.24
C ARG A 110 -9.34 -1.97 -3.60
N PRO A 111 -8.37 -2.53 -2.87
CA PRO A 111 -7.42 -1.73 -2.13
C PRO A 111 -6.51 -0.94 -3.09
N ASP A 112 -6.39 0.37 -2.85
CA ASP A 112 -5.48 1.28 -3.55
C ASP A 112 -4.44 1.82 -2.57
N GLY A 113 -4.20 3.10 -2.46
CA GLY A 113 -3.23 3.68 -1.55
C GLY A 113 -3.67 3.64 -0.08
N ALA A 114 -2.73 3.65 0.84
CA ALA A 114 -2.98 3.45 2.25
C ALA A 114 -2.04 4.24 3.17
N ALA A 115 -2.41 4.31 4.44
CA ALA A 115 -1.58 4.81 5.53
C ALA A 115 -1.83 3.96 6.80
N VAL A 116 -0.91 4.01 7.76
CA VAL A 116 -1.08 3.39 9.07
C VAL A 116 -1.10 4.48 10.14
N ASP A 117 -2.02 4.38 11.09
CA ASP A 117 -2.11 5.29 12.23
C ASP A 117 -1.18 4.86 13.37
N VAL A 118 -1.10 5.69 14.42
CA VAL A 118 -0.22 5.44 15.57
C VAL A 118 -0.62 4.22 16.40
N GLU A 119 -1.86 3.75 16.26
CA GLU A 119 -2.37 2.54 16.91
C GLU A 119 -2.10 1.27 16.09
N GLY A 120 -1.53 1.43 14.90
CA GLY A 120 -1.22 0.35 13.97
C GLY A 120 -2.37 -0.03 13.05
N ASN A 121 -3.48 0.71 13.05
CA ASN A 121 -4.57 0.45 12.13
C ASN A 121 -4.22 0.90 10.72
N TYR A 122 -4.53 0.06 9.74
CA TYR A 122 -4.27 0.31 8.33
C TYR A 122 -5.49 0.96 7.67
N TRP A 123 -5.31 2.16 7.15
CA TRP A 123 -6.33 2.93 6.46
C TRP A 123 -6.13 2.82 4.96
N VAL A 124 -7.13 2.36 4.23
CA VAL A 124 -7.02 2.07 2.80
C VAL A 124 -8.15 2.71 1.99
N ALA A 125 -7.76 3.38 0.91
CA ALA A 125 -8.70 3.84 -0.10
C ALA A 125 -9.21 2.64 -0.92
N MET A 126 -10.54 2.52 -1.02
CA MET A 126 -11.19 1.43 -1.76
C MET A 126 -11.60 1.95 -3.13
N TYR A 127 -10.73 1.76 -4.12
CA TYR A 127 -10.97 2.15 -5.52
C TYR A 127 -12.25 1.50 -6.06
N GLU A 128 -13.14 2.26 -6.69
CA GLU A 128 -14.51 1.89 -7.09
C GLU A 128 -15.45 1.56 -5.93
N GLY A 129 -15.01 1.67 -4.68
CA GLY A 129 -15.81 1.35 -3.49
C GLY A 129 -16.46 2.57 -2.81
N ALA A 130 -16.15 3.78 -3.26
CA ALA A 130 -16.63 5.06 -2.69
C ALA A 130 -16.44 5.14 -1.16
N CYS A 131 -15.35 4.56 -0.67
CA CYS A 131 -15.06 4.58 0.77
C CYS A 131 -13.56 4.44 1.09
N VAL A 132 -13.24 4.76 2.34
CA VAL A 132 -12.00 4.39 3.02
C VAL A 132 -12.35 3.38 4.10
N LEU A 133 -11.56 2.34 4.26
CA LEU A 133 -11.66 1.38 5.36
C LEU A 133 -10.53 1.61 6.36
N GLN A 134 -10.85 1.50 7.65
CA GLN A 134 -9.89 1.31 8.72
C GLN A 134 -9.88 -0.16 9.10
N LEU A 135 -8.71 -0.78 9.04
CA LEU A 135 -8.48 -2.18 9.39
C LEU A 135 -7.64 -2.26 10.66
N SER A 136 -8.01 -3.12 11.60
CA SER A 136 -7.19 -3.42 12.77
C SER A 136 -5.86 -4.09 12.35
N PRO A 137 -4.85 -4.17 13.22
CA PRO A 137 -3.63 -4.95 12.95
C PRO A 137 -3.88 -6.43 12.63
N THR A 138 -5.04 -6.97 13.00
CA THR A 138 -5.47 -8.35 12.67
C THR A 138 -6.25 -8.46 11.36
N GLY A 139 -6.54 -7.33 10.68
CA GLY A 139 -7.24 -7.30 9.39
C GLY A 139 -8.77 -7.18 9.49
N GLU A 140 -9.30 -6.95 10.69
CA GLU A 140 -10.74 -6.73 10.89
C GLU A 140 -11.13 -5.31 10.46
N VAL A 141 -12.27 -5.15 9.78
CA VAL A 141 -12.81 -3.83 9.43
C VAL A 141 -13.38 -3.17 10.69
N LEU A 142 -12.68 -2.15 11.18
CA LEU A 142 -13.11 -1.35 12.34
C LEU A 142 -14.10 -0.26 11.93
N GLN A 143 -13.87 0.38 10.78
CA GLN A 143 -14.67 1.48 10.29
C GLN A 143 -14.70 1.52 8.77
N ARG A 144 -15.86 1.96 8.23
CA ARG A 144 -16.03 2.32 6.82
C ARG A 144 -16.47 3.78 6.74
N ILE A 145 -15.67 4.62 6.07
CA ILE A 145 -15.97 6.02 5.82
C ILE A 145 -16.41 6.18 4.38
N ALA A 146 -17.68 6.52 4.16
CA ALA A 146 -18.16 6.85 2.82
C ALA A 146 -17.55 8.18 2.35
N VAL A 147 -17.15 8.23 1.07
CA VAL A 147 -16.63 9.45 0.45
C VAL A 147 -17.47 9.81 -0.78
N PRO A 148 -17.63 11.12 -1.10
CA PRO A 148 -18.50 11.57 -2.19
C PRO A 148 -17.87 11.39 -3.58
N VAL A 149 -16.94 10.43 -3.72
CA VAL A 149 -16.24 10.09 -4.98
C VAL A 149 -16.21 8.59 -5.16
N GLN A 150 -16.38 8.13 -6.39
CA GLN A 150 -16.41 6.70 -6.71
C GLN A 150 -15.06 6.02 -6.49
N CYS A 151 -13.98 6.70 -6.84
CA CYS A 151 -12.64 6.12 -6.90
C CYS A 151 -11.65 6.87 -5.99
N PRO A 152 -11.74 6.76 -4.64
CA PRO A 152 -10.66 7.21 -3.79
C PRO A 152 -9.38 6.44 -4.09
N THR A 153 -8.21 7.11 -4.04
CA THR A 153 -6.95 6.53 -4.51
C THR A 153 -5.86 6.49 -3.46
N MET A 154 -5.81 7.45 -2.54
CA MET A 154 -4.78 7.50 -1.50
C MET A 154 -5.35 8.15 -0.25
N VAL A 155 -4.81 7.76 0.90
CA VAL A 155 -5.07 8.39 2.19
C VAL A 155 -3.76 8.82 2.85
N CYS A 156 -3.78 9.96 3.53
CA CYS A 156 -2.64 10.46 4.29
C CYS A 156 -3.12 11.24 5.51
N PHE A 157 -2.48 11.04 6.65
CA PHE A 157 -2.69 11.88 7.82
C PHE A 157 -1.89 13.17 7.71
N GLY A 158 -2.48 14.29 8.13
CA GLY A 158 -1.87 15.60 8.10
C GLY A 158 -2.57 16.56 9.08
N GLY A 159 -2.30 17.88 8.91
CA GLY A 159 -2.63 18.90 9.90
C GLY A 159 -1.54 18.98 10.98
N ASP A 160 -1.57 20.02 11.81
CA ASP A 160 -0.54 20.25 12.84
C ASP A 160 -0.49 19.15 13.90
N ASP A 161 -1.62 18.49 14.14
CA ASP A 161 -1.78 17.39 15.10
C ASP A 161 -1.85 15.99 14.45
N LEU A 162 -1.70 15.90 13.13
CA LEU A 162 -1.82 14.69 12.31
C LEU A 162 -3.17 13.95 12.44
N ARG A 163 -4.26 14.68 12.81
CA ARG A 163 -5.60 14.12 12.98
C ARG A 163 -6.53 14.35 11.80
N THR A 164 -6.07 15.02 10.76
CA THR A 164 -6.83 15.24 9.54
C THR A 164 -6.48 14.16 8.52
N LEU A 165 -7.48 13.42 8.06
CA LEU A 165 -7.32 12.44 6.98
C LEU A 165 -7.57 13.12 5.63
N TYR A 166 -6.55 13.23 4.82
CA TYR A 166 -6.62 13.70 3.44
C TYR A 166 -6.84 12.51 2.51
N ILE A 167 -7.78 12.65 1.58
CA ILE A 167 -8.15 11.59 0.64
C ILE A 167 -8.06 12.15 -0.78
N THR A 168 -7.30 11.50 -1.65
CA THR A 168 -7.28 11.81 -3.09
C THR A 168 -8.20 10.89 -3.86
N SER A 169 -8.59 11.28 -5.07
CA SER A 169 -9.47 10.48 -5.94
C SER A 169 -9.11 10.62 -7.41
N ALA A 170 -9.39 9.57 -8.18
CA ALA A 170 -9.41 9.58 -9.63
C ALA A 170 -10.88 9.65 -10.08
N ARG A 171 -11.44 10.87 -10.13
CA ARG A 171 -12.83 11.21 -10.54
C ARG A 171 -13.93 10.38 -9.89
#